data_91c453c4db7e2a2de1d689d373462da5
#
_entry.id   91c453c4db7e2a2de1d689d373462da5
#
_cell.length_a   1.000
_cell.length_b   1.000
_cell.length_c   1.000
_cell.angle_alpha   90.00
_cell.angle_beta   90.00
_cell.angle_gamma   90.00
#
_symmetry.space_group_name_H-M   'P 1'
#
loop_
_entity.id
_entity.type
_entity.pdbx_description
1 polymer ?
#
loop_
_entity_poly.entity_id
_entity_poly.type
_entity_poly.pdbx_seq_one_letter_code
_entity_poly.pdbx_strand_id
1 'polypeptide(L)'
;HLTMSHVAQKEDLSDPDVIAAFAKRVGNERRLTALYLLTVADIRGTSPKVWNAWKGKLLEDLYRYTLRVLGGRAPDANADIEARKRDALIELARHAEPHEGQKALWDTLDVGYFMRHDAGEIAWHARQLSRHVPKSQTLGSASVETKCIVRARISPVGEGLQVLVYTADQTDLFARICGYFDQAGFSILDAKIHTAKNGFALDTFQVVTSLLPEHYRELMTMVESGLAATINKKGELPPPTKGRV
;
A
#
# COMPACT_ATOMS: atom_id res chain seq x y z
N HIS A 1 16.56 -17.12 -10.62
CA HIS A 1 15.13 -16.76 -10.43
C HIS A 1 14.74 -16.68 -8.96
N LEU A 2 15.15 -17.63 -8.11
CA LEU A 2 14.81 -17.64 -6.67
C LEU A 2 15.21 -16.34 -5.96
N THR A 3 16.39 -15.78 -6.28
CA THR A 3 16.83 -14.50 -5.69
C THR A 3 15.89 -13.34 -6.06
N MET A 4 15.48 -13.24 -7.33
CA MET A 4 14.58 -12.19 -7.75
C MET A 4 13.21 -12.32 -7.08
N SER A 5 12.69 -13.56 -7.02
CA SER A 5 11.43 -13.85 -6.32
C SER A 5 11.51 -13.52 -4.82
N HIS A 6 12.64 -13.84 -4.17
CA HIS A 6 12.86 -13.51 -2.76
C HIS A 6 12.89 -12.00 -2.52
N VAL A 7 13.72 -11.27 -3.27
CA VAL A 7 13.81 -9.80 -3.11
C VAL A 7 12.47 -9.14 -3.36
N ALA A 8 11.76 -9.51 -4.44
CA ALA A 8 10.47 -8.92 -4.77
C ALA A 8 9.39 -9.13 -3.68
N GLN A 9 9.43 -10.25 -2.96
CA GLN A 9 8.37 -10.63 -2.02
C GLN A 9 8.72 -10.42 -0.55
N LYS A 10 10.00 -10.24 -0.21
CA LYS A 10 10.48 -10.23 1.19
C LYS A 10 11.23 -8.96 1.57
N GLU A 11 11.73 -8.20 0.60
CA GLU A 11 12.50 -6.99 0.85
C GLU A 11 11.65 -5.74 0.59
N ASP A 12 12.02 -4.63 1.23
CA ASP A 12 11.36 -3.34 0.97
C ASP A 12 11.88 -2.72 -0.34
N LEU A 13 11.10 -2.83 -1.41
CA LEU A 13 11.46 -2.29 -2.72
C LEU A 13 11.48 -0.75 -2.76
N SER A 14 11.02 -0.06 -1.73
CA SER A 14 11.15 1.38 -1.58
C SER A 14 12.51 1.80 -1.02
N ASP A 15 13.29 0.87 -0.49
CA ASP A 15 14.64 1.10 -0.01
C ASP A 15 15.63 1.13 -1.19
N PRO A 16 16.28 2.29 -1.45
CA PRO A 16 17.27 2.41 -2.52
C PRO A 16 18.45 1.47 -2.39
N ASP A 17 18.85 1.11 -1.16
CA ASP A 17 19.99 0.23 -0.92
C ASP A 17 19.66 -1.21 -1.32
N VAL A 18 18.44 -1.67 -1.10
CA VAL A 18 17.94 -2.97 -1.57
C VAL A 18 18.03 -3.05 -3.10
N ILE A 19 17.55 -2.02 -3.79
CA ILE A 19 17.58 -1.97 -5.25
C ILE A 19 19.01 -1.89 -5.78
N ALA A 20 19.87 -1.06 -5.16
CA ALA A 20 21.28 -0.93 -5.54
C ALA A 20 22.05 -2.26 -5.34
N ALA A 21 21.85 -2.95 -4.23
CA ALA A 21 22.46 -4.25 -3.96
C ALA A 21 21.99 -5.30 -4.99
N PHE A 22 20.71 -5.32 -5.32
CA PHE A 22 20.17 -6.21 -6.34
C PHE A 22 20.71 -5.89 -7.74
N ALA A 23 20.78 -4.60 -8.14
CA ALA A 23 21.34 -4.14 -9.38
C ALA A 23 22.82 -4.56 -9.52
N LYS A 24 23.63 -4.37 -8.48
CA LYS A 24 25.03 -4.81 -8.43
C LYS A 24 25.17 -6.32 -8.64
N ARG A 25 24.28 -7.10 -8.05
CA ARG A 25 24.27 -8.56 -8.18
C ARG A 25 23.91 -9.02 -9.59
N VAL A 26 22.94 -8.37 -10.23
CA VAL A 26 22.48 -8.66 -11.59
C VAL A 26 23.52 -8.21 -12.64
N GLY A 27 24.06 -7.02 -12.48
CA GLY A 27 25.22 -6.47 -13.21
C GLY A 27 24.88 -5.75 -14.51
N ASN A 28 23.86 -6.16 -15.28
CA ASN A 28 23.46 -5.46 -16.50
C ASN A 28 22.00 -5.71 -16.90
N GLU A 29 21.46 -4.87 -17.78
CA GLU A 29 20.06 -4.89 -18.22
C GLU A 29 19.67 -6.21 -18.92
N ARG A 30 20.56 -6.77 -19.74
CA ARG A 30 20.28 -8.02 -20.45
C ARG A 30 20.08 -9.19 -19.48
N ARG A 31 20.91 -9.28 -18.44
CA ARG A 31 20.77 -10.27 -17.38
C ARG A 31 19.51 -10.04 -16.55
N LEU A 32 19.20 -8.78 -16.26
CA LEU A 32 17.98 -8.41 -15.54
C LEU A 32 16.74 -8.87 -16.30
N THR A 33 16.67 -8.58 -17.61
CA THR A 33 15.53 -8.97 -18.45
C THR A 33 15.40 -10.50 -18.53
N ALA A 34 16.51 -11.21 -18.75
CA ALA A 34 16.51 -12.67 -18.76
C ALA A 34 16.05 -13.25 -17.41
N LEU A 35 16.55 -12.69 -16.31
CA LEU A 35 16.19 -13.11 -14.97
C LEU A 35 14.69 -12.87 -14.68
N TYR A 36 14.16 -11.74 -15.09
CA TYR A 36 12.73 -11.41 -14.93
C TYR A 36 11.86 -12.40 -15.70
N LEU A 37 12.14 -12.61 -17.00
CA LEU A 37 11.38 -13.55 -17.82
C LEU A 37 11.44 -14.98 -17.28
N LEU A 38 12.61 -15.43 -16.86
CA LEU A 38 12.78 -16.76 -16.25
C LEU A 38 11.99 -16.88 -14.95
N THR A 39 12.02 -15.84 -14.10
CA THR A 39 11.30 -15.86 -12.81
C THR A 39 9.79 -15.91 -13.03
N VAL A 40 9.27 -15.11 -13.96
CA VAL A 40 7.83 -15.11 -14.30
C VAL A 40 7.43 -16.46 -14.89
N ALA A 41 8.21 -16.99 -15.83
CA ALA A 41 7.92 -18.29 -16.46
C ALA A 41 7.93 -19.44 -15.44
N ASP A 42 8.92 -19.46 -14.54
CA ASP A 42 9.02 -20.47 -13.49
C ASP A 42 7.84 -20.44 -12.52
N ILE A 43 7.49 -19.27 -12.00
CA ILE A 43 6.38 -19.17 -11.04
C ILE A 43 5.05 -19.53 -11.71
N ARG A 44 4.81 -19.09 -12.96
CA ARG A 44 3.59 -19.42 -13.71
C ARG A 44 3.52 -20.88 -14.12
N GLY A 45 4.67 -21.49 -14.41
CA GLY A 45 4.77 -22.88 -14.81
C GLY A 45 4.65 -23.86 -13.65
N THR A 46 5.03 -23.46 -12.43
CA THR A 46 4.99 -24.33 -11.25
C THR A 46 3.56 -24.68 -10.84
N SER A 47 2.69 -23.68 -10.76
CA SER A 47 1.26 -23.89 -10.46
C SER A 47 0.47 -22.63 -10.76
N PRO A 48 -0.72 -22.73 -11.39
CA PRO A 48 -1.64 -21.61 -11.54
C PRO A 48 -2.03 -20.94 -10.21
N LYS A 49 -2.02 -21.69 -9.11
CA LYS A 49 -2.34 -21.18 -7.76
C LYS A 49 -1.20 -20.38 -7.13
N VAL A 50 0.03 -20.55 -7.61
CA VAL A 50 1.20 -19.84 -7.07
C VAL A 50 1.34 -18.43 -7.68
N TRP A 51 0.91 -18.27 -8.92
CA TRP A 51 0.89 -16.96 -9.60
C TRP A 51 -0.37 -16.18 -9.24
N ASN A 52 -0.20 -14.94 -8.85
CA ASN A 52 -1.28 -13.96 -8.79
C ASN A 52 -0.80 -12.59 -9.30
N ALA A 53 -1.73 -11.68 -9.60
CA ALA A 53 -1.41 -10.37 -10.13
C ALA A 53 -0.55 -9.53 -9.15
N TRP A 54 -0.71 -9.75 -7.85
CA TRP A 54 0.11 -9.14 -6.82
C TRP A 54 1.59 -9.50 -6.96
N LYS A 55 1.92 -10.78 -7.04
CA LYS A 55 3.30 -11.24 -7.28
C LYS A 55 3.87 -10.71 -8.59
N GLY A 56 3.02 -10.68 -9.63
CA GLY A 56 3.38 -10.08 -10.91
C GLY A 56 3.78 -8.62 -10.77
N LYS A 57 3.01 -7.84 -10.01
CA LYS A 57 3.29 -6.44 -9.74
C LYS A 57 4.61 -6.22 -8.98
N LEU A 58 4.86 -7.00 -7.93
CA LEU A 58 6.11 -6.92 -7.17
C LEU A 58 7.35 -7.22 -8.04
N LEU A 59 7.28 -8.25 -8.89
CA LEU A 59 8.36 -8.59 -9.81
C LEU A 59 8.59 -7.49 -10.86
N GLU A 60 7.51 -6.91 -11.39
CA GLU A 60 7.59 -5.79 -12.34
C GLU A 60 8.19 -4.55 -11.69
N ASP A 61 7.80 -4.20 -10.48
CA ASP A 61 8.35 -3.04 -9.76
C ASP A 61 9.84 -3.23 -9.47
N LEU A 62 10.26 -4.40 -8.99
CA LEU A 62 11.69 -4.72 -8.83
C LEU A 62 12.45 -4.61 -10.15
N TYR A 63 11.90 -5.14 -11.25
CA TYR A 63 12.50 -5.04 -12.58
C TYR A 63 12.68 -3.57 -12.99
N ARG A 64 11.64 -2.77 -12.89
CA ARG A 64 11.65 -1.34 -13.30
C ARG A 64 12.62 -0.51 -12.48
N TYR A 65 12.64 -0.70 -11.15
CA TYR A 65 13.56 0.04 -10.27
C TYR A 65 15.02 -0.34 -10.56
N THR A 66 15.30 -1.63 -10.69
CA THR A 66 16.64 -2.13 -10.99
C THR A 66 17.13 -1.66 -12.38
N LEU A 67 16.24 -1.65 -13.38
CA LEU A 67 16.56 -1.16 -14.74
C LEU A 67 17.01 0.30 -14.73
N ARG A 68 16.37 1.16 -13.93
CA ARG A 68 16.77 2.55 -13.77
C ARG A 68 18.18 2.69 -13.20
N VAL A 69 18.50 1.93 -12.16
CA VAL A 69 19.83 1.93 -11.54
C VAL A 69 20.89 1.44 -12.51
N LEU A 70 20.65 0.37 -13.27
CA LEU A 70 21.56 -0.17 -14.27
C LEU A 70 21.77 0.78 -15.45
N GLY A 71 20.75 1.57 -15.82
CA GLY A 71 20.83 2.58 -16.88
C GLY A 71 21.58 3.86 -16.47
N GLY A 72 22.25 3.87 -15.32
CA GLY A 72 23.05 5.01 -14.84
C GLY A 72 22.23 6.25 -14.45
N ARG A 73 20.92 6.12 -14.36
CA ARG A 73 20.05 7.17 -13.81
C ARG A 73 20.02 7.02 -12.31
N ALA A 74 20.78 7.86 -11.61
CA ALA A 74 20.59 8.00 -10.18
C ALA A 74 19.09 8.24 -9.90
N PRO A 75 18.50 7.55 -8.93
CA PRO A 75 17.11 7.80 -8.58
C PRO A 75 17.01 9.26 -8.10
N ASP A 76 16.49 10.13 -8.93
CA ASP A 76 16.05 11.45 -8.47
C ASP A 76 14.69 11.27 -7.81
N ALA A 77 14.73 11.00 -6.51
CA ALA A 77 13.53 10.78 -5.70
C ALA A 77 12.53 11.94 -5.84
N ASN A 78 13.02 13.17 -5.98
CA ASN A 78 12.16 14.34 -6.15
C ASN A 78 11.48 14.35 -7.52
N ALA A 79 12.22 14.07 -8.60
CA ALA A 79 11.62 13.99 -9.94
C ALA A 79 10.60 12.83 -10.05
N ASP A 80 10.89 11.69 -9.43
CA ASP A 80 9.96 10.55 -9.39
C ASP A 80 8.70 10.86 -8.57
N ILE A 81 8.82 11.55 -7.44
CA ILE A 81 7.67 11.99 -6.62
C ILE A 81 6.81 12.98 -7.39
N GLU A 82 7.41 13.99 -8.01
CA GLU A 82 6.66 14.98 -8.79
C GLU A 82 5.98 14.36 -10.02
N ALA A 83 6.60 13.35 -10.65
CA ALA A 83 5.96 12.57 -11.71
C ALA A 83 4.73 11.82 -11.17
N ARG A 84 4.85 11.11 -10.04
CA ARG A 84 3.73 10.38 -9.42
C ARG A 84 2.60 11.31 -8.99
N LYS A 85 2.92 12.49 -8.44
CA LYS A 85 1.92 13.49 -8.09
C LYS A 85 1.16 13.99 -9.32
N ARG A 86 1.88 14.26 -10.44
CA ARG A 86 1.23 14.65 -11.70
C ARG A 86 0.30 13.57 -12.23
N ASP A 87 0.75 12.32 -12.23
CA ASP A 87 -0.06 11.18 -12.68
C ASP A 87 -1.28 10.99 -11.75
N ALA A 88 -1.12 11.17 -10.44
CA ALA A 88 -2.22 11.12 -9.49
C ALA A 88 -3.23 12.27 -9.71
N LEU A 89 -2.79 13.47 -10.09
CA LEU A 89 -3.67 14.57 -10.45
C LEU A 89 -4.48 14.27 -11.72
N ILE A 90 -3.90 13.60 -12.70
CA ILE A 90 -4.60 13.14 -13.90
C ILE A 90 -5.70 12.14 -13.52
N GLU A 91 -5.41 11.19 -12.63
CA GLU A 91 -6.41 10.24 -12.11
C GLU A 91 -7.52 10.94 -11.32
N LEU A 92 -7.19 11.93 -10.49
CA LEU A 92 -8.18 12.73 -9.75
C LEU A 92 -9.09 13.52 -10.69
N ALA A 93 -8.54 14.13 -11.76
CA ALA A 93 -9.30 14.88 -12.74
C ALA A 93 -10.35 14.04 -13.46
N ARG A 94 -10.08 12.75 -13.70
CA ARG A 94 -11.04 11.81 -14.28
C ARG A 94 -12.29 11.59 -13.42
N HIS A 95 -12.19 11.86 -12.12
CA HIS A 95 -13.27 11.68 -11.16
C HIS A 95 -13.96 13.00 -10.75
N ALA A 96 -13.68 14.11 -11.45
CA ALA A 96 -14.27 15.45 -11.21
C ALA A 96 -14.12 15.95 -9.75
N GLU A 97 -13.06 15.52 -9.03
CA GLU A 97 -12.80 16.00 -7.67
C GLU A 97 -12.10 17.36 -7.69
N PRO A 98 -12.45 18.29 -6.75
CA PRO A 98 -11.80 19.60 -6.64
C PRO A 98 -10.32 19.47 -6.31
N HIS A 99 -9.45 20.15 -7.04
CA HIS A 99 -8.00 20.06 -6.92
C HIS A 99 -7.39 20.64 -5.63
N GLU A 100 -8.17 21.29 -4.77
CA GLU A 100 -7.63 22.02 -3.60
C GLU A 100 -7.45 21.14 -2.35
N GLY A 101 -8.23 20.06 -2.22
CA GLY A 101 -8.22 19.22 -1.01
C GLY A 101 -7.01 18.32 -0.87
N GLN A 102 -6.47 17.79 -2.00
CA GLN A 102 -5.33 16.88 -1.97
C GLN A 102 -4.03 17.53 -1.50
N LYS A 103 -3.84 18.82 -1.75
CA LYS A 103 -2.62 19.52 -1.35
C LYS A 103 -2.45 19.50 0.18
N ALA A 104 -3.52 19.78 0.93
CA ALA A 104 -3.48 19.73 2.39
C ALA A 104 -3.06 18.34 2.92
N LEU A 105 -3.56 17.26 2.30
CA LEU A 105 -3.14 15.90 2.64
C LEU A 105 -1.67 15.67 2.27
N TRP A 106 -1.27 16.00 1.04
CA TRP A 106 0.09 15.72 0.55
C TRP A 106 1.17 16.49 1.30
N ASP A 107 0.87 17.68 1.82
CA ASP A 107 1.80 18.47 2.65
C ASP A 107 2.10 17.80 4.01
N THR A 108 1.22 16.90 4.47
CA THR A 108 1.45 16.09 5.68
C THR A 108 2.27 14.83 5.43
N LEU A 109 2.44 14.42 4.17
CA LEU A 109 3.10 13.17 3.79
C LEU A 109 4.57 13.41 3.43
N ASP A 110 5.40 12.39 3.60
CA ASP A 110 6.81 12.44 3.30
C ASP A 110 7.17 11.72 2.00
N VAL A 111 8.46 11.73 1.68
CA VAL A 111 9.05 11.05 0.52
C VAL A 111 8.73 9.56 0.53
N GLY A 112 8.81 8.91 1.70
CA GLY A 112 8.58 7.48 1.85
C GLY A 112 7.18 7.05 1.41
N TYR A 113 6.16 7.86 1.73
CA TYR A 113 4.80 7.62 1.26
C TYR A 113 4.72 7.60 -0.28
N PHE A 114 5.23 8.66 -0.95
CA PHE A 114 5.15 8.76 -2.40
C PHE A 114 5.99 7.71 -3.13
N MET A 115 7.04 7.21 -2.52
CA MET A 115 7.85 6.13 -3.08
C MET A 115 7.16 4.76 -3.00
N ARG A 116 6.36 4.53 -1.98
CA ARG A 116 5.67 3.24 -1.74
C ARG A 116 4.34 3.10 -2.47
N HIS A 117 3.69 4.21 -2.82
CA HIS A 117 2.38 4.20 -3.46
C HIS A 117 2.47 4.58 -4.94
N ASP A 118 1.68 3.92 -5.79
CA ASP A 118 1.52 4.32 -7.18
C ASP A 118 0.53 5.48 -7.33
N ALA A 119 0.46 6.07 -8.52
CA ALA A 119 -0.38 7.24 -8.79
C ALA A 119 -1.87 6.96 -8.54
N GLY A 120 -2.34 5.76 -8.85
CA GLY A 120 -3.73 5.35 -8.63
C GLY A 120 -4.08 5.21 -7.14
N GLU A 121 -3.15 4.70 -6.33
CA GLU A 121 -3.29 4.65 -4.87
C GLU A 121 -3.28 6.05 -4.27
N ILE A 122 -2.33 6.90 -4.68
CA ILE A 122 -2.22 8.30 -4.20
C ILE A 122 -3.51 9.08 -4.53
N ALA A 123 -4.04 8.92 -5.73
CA ALA A 123 -5.30 9.54 -6.14
C ALA A 123 -6.48 9.01 -5.32
N TRP A 124 -6.54 7.70 -5.09
CA TRP A 124 -7.60 7.09 -4.28
C TRP A 124 -7.56 7.59 -2.84
N HIS A 125 -6.38 7.62 -2.20
CA HIS A 125 -6.21 8.15 -0.84
C HIS A 125 -6.65 9.62 -0.77
N ALA A 126 -6.20 10.45 -1.71
CA ALA A 126 -6.60 11.87 -1.76
C ALA A 126 -8.12 12.02 -1.89
N ARG A 127 -8.78 11.24 -2.73
CA ARG A 127 -10.24 11.26 -2.91
C ARG A 127 -11.00 10.88 -1.64
N GLN A 128 -10.49 9.90 -0.88
CA GLN A 128 -11.13 9.47 0.37
C GLN A 128 -10.87 10.43 1.54
N LEU A 129 -9.71 11.08 1.58
CA LEU A 129 -9.23 11.77 2.77
C LEU A 129 -9.23 13.30 2.69
N SER A 130 -9.23 13.90 1.50
CA SER A 130 -9.06 15.35 1.32
C SER A 130 -10.07 16.21 2.08
N ARG A 131 -11.26 15.70 2.33
CA ARG A 131 -12.32 16.39 3.09
C ARG A 131 -12.17 16.26 4.61
N HIS A 132 -11.28 15.39 5.06
CA HIS A 132 -11.11 15.02 6.46
C HIS A 132 -9.79 15.53 7.06
N VAL A 133 -8.89 16.06 6.22
CA VAL A 133 -7.65 16.66 6.68
C VAL A 133 -7.95 18.05 7.22
N PRO A 134 -7.57 18.36 8.49
CA PRO A 134 -7.75 19.69 9.04
C PRO A 134 -7.03 20.74 8.19
N LYS A 135 -7.74 21.78 7.73
CA LYS A 135 -7.20 22.81 6.85
C LYS A 135 -6.22 23.78 7.53
N SER A 136 -6.08 23.73 8.86
CA SER A 136 -5.14 24.58 9.62
C SER A 136 -4.92 23.97 11.01
N GLN A 137 -3.65 23.83 11.41
CA GLN A 137 -3.29 23.71 12.81
C GLN A 137 -3.28 25.11 13.42
N THR A 138 -4.42 25.64 13.82
CA THR A 138 -4.46 26.68 14.85
C THR A 138 -4.18 25.98 16.18
N LEU A 139 -2.97 26.17 16.71
CA LEU A 139 -2.64 25.82 18.09
C LEU A 139 -3.72 26.44 19.01
N GLY A 140 -4.56 25.60 19.60
CA GLY A 140 -5.49 26.05 20.65
C GLY A 140 -6.97 25.71 20.46
N SER A 141 -7.38 25.03 19.39
CA SER A 141 -8.76 24.59 19.26
C SER A 141 -8.94 23.16 19.76
N ALA A 142 -9.94 22.98 20.64
CA ALA A 142 -10.36 21.73 21.25
C ALA A 142 -10.31 20.54 20.26
N SER A 143 -9.87 19.39 20.76
CA SER A 143 -9.81 18.11 20.08
C SER A 143 -10.95 17.93 19.07
N VAL A 144 -10.66 18.16 17.79
CA VAL A 144 -11.46 17.57 16.74
C VAL A 144 -11.25 16.07 16.90
N GLU A 145 -12.23 15.38 17.45
CA GLU A 145 -12.27 13.91 17.41
C GLU A 145 -12.24 13.52 15.94
N THR A 146 -11.03 13.32 15.41
CA THR A 146 -10.87 12.90 14.02
C THR A 146 -11.26 11.44 13.98
N LYS A 147 -12.49 11.20 13.55
CA LYS A 147 -13.09 9.88 13.41
C LYS A 147 -12.17 8.99 12.59
N CYS A 148 -11.89 7.80 13.07
CA CYS A 148 -11.18 6.79 12.30
C CYS A 148 -11.91 6.56 10.96
N ILE A 149 -11.16 6.71 9.86
CA ILE A 149 -11.66 6.53 8.50
C ILE A 149 -11.10 5.21 8.00
N VAL A 150 -11.98 4.30 7.65
CA VAL A 150 -11.63 3.06 6.95
C VAL A 150 -12.35 3.06 5.61
N ARG A 151 -11.64 2.78 4.53
CA ARG A 151 -12.19 2.63 3.18
C ARG A 151 -11.66 1.37 2.55
N ALA A 152 -12.52 0.64 1.90
CA ALA A 152 -12.16 -0.56 1.16
C ALA A 152 -12.54 -0.42 -0.31
N ARG A 153 -11.75 -1.03 -1.18
CA ARG A 153 -12.05 -1.19 -2.61
C ARG A 153 -11.62 -2.57 -3.07
N ILE A 154 -12.17 -3.02 -4.19
CA ILE A 154 -11.64 -4.19 -4.88
C ILE A 154 -10.20 -3.88 -5.25
N SER A 155 -9.30 -4.83 -5.03
CA SER A 155 -7.88 -4.64 -5.34
C SER A 155 -7.68 -4.33 -6.84
N PRO A 156 -6.99 -3.23 -7.18
CA PRO A 156 -6.68 -2.92 -8.58
C PRO A 156 -5.60 -3.84 -9.17
N VAL A 157 -4.90 -4.61 -8.33
CA VAL A 157 -3.76 -5.43 -8.74
C VAL A 157 -4.00 -6.93 -8.57
N GLY A 158 -5.25 -7.37 -8.48
CA GLY A 158 -5.58 -8.79 -8.39
C GLY A 158 -6.77 -9.10 -7.51
N GLU A 159 -6.77 -10.27 -6.89
CA GLU A 159 -7.86 -10.72 -6.03
C GLU A 159 -7.84 -10.02 -4.67
N GLY A 160 -9.01 -9.95 -4.04
CA GLY A 160 -9.18 -9.43 -2.70
C GLY A 160 -9.52 -7.96 -2.63
N LEU A 161 -9.24 -7.36 -1.48
CA LEU A 161 -9.54 -5.98 -1.17
C LEU A 161 -8.27 -5.18 -0.88
N GLN A 162 -8.28 -3.93 -1.27
CA GLN A 162 -7.36 -2.93 -0.76
C GLN A 162 -8.08 -2.08 0.29
N VAL A 163 -7.50 -2.00 1.49
CA VAL A 163 -8.11 -1.32 2.65
C VAL A 163 -7.21 -0.19 3.10
N LEU A 164 -7.77 1.01 3.15
CA LEU A 164 -7.15 2.23 3.65
C LEU A 164 -7.64 2.49 5.08
N VAL A 165 -6.71 2.77 5.98
CA VAL A 165 -6.98 3.22 7.35
C VAL A 165 -6.33 4.59 7.54
N TYR A 166 -7.11 5.56 8.01
CA TYR A 166 -6.62 6.89 8.40
C TYR A 166 -7.18 7.24 9.77
N THR A 167 -6.30 7.37 10.75
CA THR A 167 -6.68 7.63 12.15
C THR A 167 -5.52 8.29 12.90
N ALA A 168 -5.78 8.91 14.05
CA ALA A 168 -4.68 9.32 14.94
C ALA A 168 -3.80 8.09 15.27
N ASP A 169 -2.50 8.25 15.15
CA ASP A 169 -1.56 7.17 15.48
C ASP A 169 -1.65 6.84 16.98
N GLN A 170 -1.69 5.58 17.30
CA GLN A 170 -1.85 5.08 18.67
C GLN A 170 -1.06 3.79 18.89
N THR A 171 -0.70 3.56 20.13
CA THR A 171 -0.06 2.31 20.53
C THR A 171 -0.92 1.12 20.09
N ASP A 172 -0.30 0.07 19.56
CA ASP A 172 -0.92 -1.18 19.13
C ASP A 172 -1.89 -1.07 17.94
N LEU A 173 -1.93 0.08 17.21
CA LEU A 173 -2.80 0.26 16.05
C LEU A 173 -2.63 -0.87 15.02
N PHE A 174 -1.40 -1.16 14.63
CA PHE A 174 -1.09 -2.21 13.67
C PHE A 174 -1.55 -3.59 14.16
N ALA A 175 -1.30 -3.90 15.43
CA ALA A 175 -1.72 -5.17 16.03
C ALA A 175 -3.26 -5.31 16.07
N ARG A 176 -4.00 -4.21 16.34
CA ARG A 176 -5.47 -4.18 16.28
C ARG A 176 -5.99 -4.45 14.88
N ILE A 177 -5.39 -3.83 13.88
CA ILE A 177 -5.75 -4.03 12.47
C ILE A 177 -5.50 -5.48 12.04
N CYS A 178 -4.31 -6.01 12.34
CA CYS A 178 -3.97 -7.40 12.04
C CYS A 178 -4.89 -8.39 12.75
N GLY A 179 -5.20 -8.14 14.03
CA GLY A 179 -6.12 -8.97 14.81
C GLY A 179 -7.54 -8.98 14.23
N TYR A 180 -8.02 -7.83 13.75
CA TYR A 180 -9.30 -7.75 13.07
C TYR A 180 -9.32 -8.61 11.79
N PHE A 181 -8.31 -8.46 10.92
CA PHE A 181 -8.26 -9.23 9.68
C PHE A 181 -8.17 -10.73 9.93
N ASP A 182 -7.37 -11.15 10.92
CA ASP A 182 -7.26 -12.55 11.31
C ASP A 182 -8.61 -13.12 11.77
N GLN A 183 -9.32 -12.40 12.66
CA GLN A 183 -10.64 -12.82 13.16
C GLN A 183 -11.72 -12.82 12.06
N ALA A 184 -11.65 -11.87 11.12
CA ALA A 184 -12.58 -11.78 10.01
C ALA A 184 -12.25 -12.77 8.86
N GLY A 185 -11.21 -13.60 9.00
CA GLY A 185 -10.83 -14.61 8.02
C GLY A 185 -10.12 -14.10 6.79
N PHE A 186 -9.47 -12.93 6.90
CA PHE A 186 -8.61 -12.39 5.84
C PHE A 186 -7.15 -12.77 6.05
N SER A 187 -6.45 -12.96 4.95
CA SER A 187 -4.98 -13.03 4.92
C SER A 187 -4.42 -11.72 4.40
N ILE A 188 -3.47 -11.12 5.12
CA ILE A 188 -2.77 -9.91 4.68
C ILE A 188 -1.65 -10.33 3.73
N LEU A 189 -1.68 -9.82 2.51
CA LEU A 189 -0.64 -10.03 1.50
C LEU A 189 0.45 -8.96 1.55
N ASP A 190 0.04 -7.71 1.83
CA ASP A 190 0.93 -6.56 1.94
C ASP A 190 0.36 -5.51 2.89
N ALA A 191 1.24 -4.75 3.51
CA ALA A 191 0.89 -3.63 4.37
C ALA A 191 1.89 -2.49 4.15
N LYS A 192 1.39 -1.32 3.76
CA LYS A 192 2.15 -0.08 3.65
C LYS A 192 1.77 0.81 4.81
N ILE A 193 2.64 0.88 5.81
CA ILE A 193 2.42 1.61 7.05
C ILE A 193 3.11 2.96 6.97
N HIS A 194 2.39 4.03 7.26
CA HIS A 194 2.91 5.38 7.19
C HIS A 194 2.33 6.28 8.26
N THR A 195 3.19 6.92 9.06
CA THR A 195 2.78 7.97 9.99
C THR A 195 3.04 9.33 9.38
N ALA A 196 1.99 10.08 9.13
CA ALA A 196 2.05 11.42 8.56
C ALA A 196 2.59 12.45 9.58
N LYS A 197 3.12 13.59 9.10
CA LYS A 197 3.69 14.66 9.94
C LYS A 197 2.69 15.27 10.94
N ASN A 198 1.40 15.12 10.68
CA ASN A 198 0.33 15.56 11.57
C ASN A 198 -0.03 14.55 12.68
N GLY A 199 0.73 13.45 12.81
CA GLY A 199 0.51 12.41 13.81
C GLY A 199 -0.61 11.43 13.47
N PHE A 200 -1.05 11.37 12.21
CA PHE A 200 -2.02 10.40 11.74
C PHE A 200 -1.33 9.24 11.05
N ALA A 201 -1.78 8.03 11.35
CA ALA A 201 -1.47 6.86 10.55
C ALA A 201 -2.28 6.86 9.26
N LEU A 202 -1.62 6.60 8.13
CA LEU A 202 -2.20 6.37 6.83
C LEU A 202 -1.69 5.01 6.34
N ASP A 203 -2.43 3.97 6.65
CA ASP A 203 -2.02 2.60 6.40
C ASP A 203 -2.86 2.00 5.28
N THR A 204 -2.21 1.23 4.42
CA THR A 204 -2.88 0.55 3.30
C THR A 204 -2.56 -0.93 3.36
N PHE A 205 -3.60 -1.75 3.35
CA PHE A 205 -3.49 -3.21 3.41
C PHE A 205 -4.04 -3.83 2.14
N GLN A 206 -3.31 -4.81 1.61
CA GLN A 206 -3.81 -5.71 0.58
C GLN A 206 -4.23 -7.02 1.27
N VAL A 207 -5.51 -7.35 1.23
CA VAL A 207 -6.06 -8.51 1.93
C VAL A 207 -6.85 -9.41 1.00
N VAL A 208 -6.80 -10.72 1.26
CA VAL A 208 -7.57 -11.72 0.52
C VAL A 208 -8.38 -12.58 1.47
N THR A 209 -9.46 -13.12 0.98
CA THR A 209 -10.31 -14.08 1.69
C THR A 209 -10.69 -15.23 0.75
N SER A 210 -11.10 -16.36 1.31
CA SER A 210 -11.61 -17.50 0.55
C SER A 210 -13.04 -17.31 0.03
N LEU A 211 -13.69 -16.20 0.37
CA LEU A 211 -15.04 -15.89 -0.09
C LEU A 211 -15.04 -15.51 -1.58
N LEU A 212 -16.15 -15.79 -2.24
CA LEU A 212 -16.33 -15.57 -3.68
C LEU A 212 -16.37 -14.06 -4.03
N PRO A 213 -15.91 -13.68 -5.23
CA PRO A 213 -15.89 -12.27 -5.68
C PRO A 213 -17.25 -11.57 -5.68
N GLU A 214 -18.34 -12.29 -5.84
CA GLU A 214 -19.71 -11.74 -5.83
C GLU A 214 -20.12 -11.09 -4.50
N HIS A 215 -19.45 -11.45 -3.39
CA HIS A 215 -19.71 -10.90 -2.06
C HIS A 215 -18.83 -9.70 -1.71
N TYR A 216 -17.97 -9.23 -2.61
CA TYR A 216 -16.99 -8.18 -2.29
C TYR A 216 -17.62 -6.86 -1.82
N ARG A 217 -18.81 -6.50 -2.30
CA ARG A 217 -19.50 -5.28 -1.84
C ARG A 217 -19.89 -5.37 -0.37
N GLU A 218 -20.41 -6.51 0.05
CA GLU A 218 -20.79 -6.78 1.43
C GLU A 218 -19.54 -6.85 2.33
N LEU A 219 -18.49 -7.50 1.85
CA LEU A 219 -17.20 -7.58 2.52
C LEU A 219 -16.57 -6.19 2.73
N MET A 220 -16.62 -5.30 1.74
CA MET A 220 -16.12 -3.94 1.88
C MET A 220 -16.86 -3.18 3.00
N THR A 221 -18.19 -3.25 3.01
CA THR A 221 -19.02 -2.61 4.06
C THR A 221 -18.71 -3.18 5.43
N MET A 222 -18.57 -4.50 5.55
CA MET A 222 -18.21 -5.17 6.78
C MET A 222 -16.83 -4.75 7.29
N VAL A 223 -15.83 -4.70 6.39
CA VAL A 223 -14.47 -4.30 6.75
C VAL A 223 -14.44 -2.83 7.18
N GLU A 224 -15.08 -1.93 6.44
CA GLU A 224 -15.10 -0.51 6.78
C GLU A 224 -15.70 -0.25 8.16
N SER A 225 -16.85 -0.84 8.47
CA SER A 225 -17.53 -0.63 9.73
C SER A 225 -16.87 -1.39 10.90
N GLY A 226 -16.53 -2.66 10.69
CA GLY A 226 -15.98 -3.53 11.72
C GLY A 226 -14.58 -3.13 12.15
N LEU A 227 -13.72 -2.81 11.18
CA LEU A 227 -12.36 -2.35 11.47
C LEU A 227 -12.36 -0.99 12.16
N ALA A 228 -13.18 -0.03 11.69
CA ALA A 228 -13.32 1.26 12.37
C ALA A 228 -13.82 1.11 13.83
N ALA A 229 -14.77 0.22 14.07
CA ALA A 229 -15.24 -0.09 15.41
C ALA A 229 -14.14 -0.71 16.30
N THR A 230 -13.33 -1.62 15.72
CA THR A 230 -12.21 -2.27 16.42
C THR A 230 -11.12 -1.28 16.80
N ILE A 231 -10.76 -0.35 15.90
CA ILE A 231 -9.75 0.69 16.15
C ILE A 231 -10.22 1.66 17.23
N ASN A 232 -11.49 2.07 17.20
CA ASN A 232 -12.06 3.01 18.17
C ASN A 232 -12.32 2.39 19.56
N LYS A 233 -12.31 1.06 19.64
CA LYS A 233 -12.56 0.37 20.91
C LYS A 233 -11.33 0.48 21.81
N LYS A 234 -11.47 1.17 22.96
CA LYS A 234 -10.47 1.18 24.02
C LYS A 234 -10.52 -0.16 24.77
N GLY A 235 -9.40 -0.86 24.92
CA GLY A 235 -9.31 -2.11 25.67
C GLY A 235 -8.18 -3.01 25.18
N GLU A 236 -8.03 -4.16 25.83
CA GLU A 236 -7.02 -5.16 25.49
C GLU A 236 -7.17 -5.67 24.06
N LEU A 237 -6.04 -6.02 23.44
CA LEU A 237 -5.99 -6.68 22.15
C LEU A 237 -6.70 -8.05 22.25
N PRO A 238 -7.53 -8.41 21.27
CA PRO A 238 -8.09 -9.76 21.24
C PRO A 238 -6.94 -10.78 21.09
N PRO A 239 -7.04 -11.95 21.75
CA PRO A 239 -6.03 -12.98 21.60
C PRO A 239 -5.95 -13.42 20.13
N PRO A 240 -4.76 -13.76 19.62
CA PRO A 240 -4.60 -14.25 18.25
C PRO A 240 -5.44 -15.54 18.08
N THR A 241 -6.04 -15.70 16.90
CA THR A 241 -6.71 -16.94 16.56
C THR A 241 -5.66 -18.07 16.52
N LYS A 242 -6.02 -19.25 17.04
CA LYS A 242 -5.14 -20.43 16.93
C LYS A 242 -4.91 -20.68 15.44
N GLY A 243 -3.62 -20.69 15.05
CA GLY A 243 -3.21 -20.79 13.65
C GLY A 243 -3.98 -21.88 12.91
N ARG A 244 -4.47 -21.51 11.73
CA ARG A 244 -5.00 -22.48 10.78
C ARG A 244 -3.81 -23.26 10.23
N VAL A 245 -3.69 -24.53 10.66
CA VAL A 245 -2.76 -25.50 10.09
C VAL A 245 -3.22 -25.86 8.68
#